data_a40b2e8c0afb7a43e7d776b91b409980
#
_entry.id   a40b2e8c0afb7a43e7d776b91b409980
#
_cell.length_a   1.000
_cell.length_b   1.000
_cell.length_c   1.000
_cell.angle_alpha   90.00
_cell.angle_beta   90.00
_cell.angle_gamma   90.00
#
_symmetry.space_group_name_H-M   'P 1'
#
loop_
_entity.id
_entity.type
_entity.pdbx_description
1 polymer ?
#
loop_
_entity_poly.entity_id
_entity_poly.type
_entity_poly.pdbx_seq_one_letter_code
_entity_poly.pdbx_strand_id
1 'polypeptide(L)'
;MLEKWVWVTVLSVIGIVALGFGGWALIDHYQYSQLVDQPSDVKKWEADPRPLQSKSAAIKQIKAIGQSDPLEKRAATNAKLVVIPGLRGAWSISAKTKKAGFGNNWVPQGFTQSKDAIYMSLYDNNHKLNSIIVQVNKHNAKYNKTLILRSKSHVGGIAYDIDHQRLLWSDDAQTKGAGISYVSQREIDAYSAKATQQPIKSTQIELHLAGPTSAITLYNNQLVFVKYSQNKKNRSILALPLNANGLPAPITMKQKKVINSSNNGWDRLQGIAVAKSGLTLLSQSNGSAPGKIWILVPDNKSWTKLDFTAPKSGSKIINVPHSVEDISLDPSEKHISMIFESGAKAYREAGTFMHRPSYMDRVIILPVLVKKGQVQ
;
A
#
# COMPACT_ATOMS: atom_id res chain seq x y z
N MET A 1 -23.05 -46.24 39.53
CA MET A 1 -23.74 -44.93 39.56
C MET A 1 -22.78 -43.76 39.30
N LEU A 2 -21.60 -43.76 39.86
CA LEU A 2 -20.60 -42.66 39.71
C LEU A 2 -20.18 -42.44 38.26
N GLU A 3 -19.88 -43.49 37.50
CA GLU A 3 -19.45 -43.38 36.08
C GLU A 3 -20.51 -42.70 35.18
N LYS A 4 -21.79 -42.98 35.38
CA LYS A 4 -22.84 -42.32 34.57
C LYS A 4 -22.90 -40.83 34.80
N TRP A 5 -22.72 -40.36 36.02
CA TRP A 5 -22.68 -38.97 36.36
C TRP A 5 -21.46 -38.26 35.78
N VAL A 6 -20.31 -38.88 35.77
CA VAL A 6 -19.09 -38.35 35.15
C VAL A 6 -19.29 -38.14 33.64
N TRP A 7 -19.86 -39.14 32.96
CA TRP A 7 -20.14 -39.01 31.52
C TRP A 7 -21.21 -37.94 31.19
N VAL A 8 -22.24 -37.81 32.00
CA VAL A 8 -23.25 -36.74 31.84
C VAL A 8 -22.61 -35.37 32.02
N THR A 9 -21.75 -35.21 33.03
CA THR A 9 -21.05 -33.94 33.26
C THR A 9 -20.09 -33.63 32.11
N VAL A 10 -19.32 -34.57 31.62
CA VAL A 10 -18.39 -34.43 30.51
C VAL A 10 -19.16 -34.02 29.23
N LEU A 11 -20.25 -34.70 28.90
CA LEU A 11 -21.07 -34.42 27.73
C LEU A 11 -21.75 -33.06 27.86
N SER A 12 -22.18 -32.66 29.06
CA SER A 12 -22.78 -31.34 29.29
C SER A 12 -21.72 -30.22 29.10
N VAL A 13 -20.51 -30.39 29.59
CA VAL A 13 -19.41 -29.44 29.40
C VAL A 13 -19.04 -29.35 27.93
N ILE A 14 -18.93 -30.47 27.23
CA ILE A 14 -18.68 -30.49 25.78
C ILE A 14 -19.81 -29.75 25.02
N GLY A 15 -21.06 -30.00 25.40
CA GLY A 15 -22.23 -29.33 24.81
C GLY A 15 -22.20 -27.83 25.01
N ILE A 16 -21.90 -27.34 26.21
CA ILE A 16 -21.81 -25.91 26.52
C ILE A 16 -20.65 -25.28 25.74
N VAL A 17 -19.50 -25.94 25.71
CA VAL A 17 -18.34 -25.48 24.93
C VAL A 17 -18.67 -25.40 23.44
N ALA A 18 -19.32 -26.43 22.88
CA ALA A 18 -19.72 -26.45 21.46
C ALA A 18 -20.76 -25.35 21.13
N LEU A 19 -21.73 -25.09 22.01
CA LEU A 19 -22.70 -24.02 21.87
C LEU A 19 -22.04 -22.63 21.98
N GLY A 20 -21.11 -22.46 22.91
CA GLY A 20 -20.31 -21.22 23.06
C GLY A 20 -19.48 -20.93 21.79
N PHE A 21 -18.81 -21.95 21.26
CA PHE A 21 -18.04 -21.84 20.02
C PHE A 21 -18.93 -21.60 18.81
N GLY A 22 -20.07 -22.31 18.68
CA GLY A 22 -21.01 -22.11 17.61
C GLY A 22 -21.62 -20.72 17.62
N GLY A 23 -22.06 -20.24 18.78
CA GLY A 23 -22.59 -18.88 18.95
C GLY A 23 -21.57 -17.81 18.61
N TRP A 24 -20.33 -17.98 19.08
CA TRP A 24 -19.25 -17.02 18.75
C TRP A 24 -18.93 -17.02 17.26
N ALA A 25 -18.88 -18.19 16.59
CA ALA A 25 -18.60 -18.30 15.17
C ALA A 25 -19.68 -17.60 14.34
N LEU A 26 -20.97 -17.69 14.74
CA LEU A 26 -22.05 -16.99 14.09
C LEU A 26 -21.95 -15.48 14.25
N ILE A 27 -21.61 -15.00 15.45
CA ILE A 27 -21.41 -13.56 15.72
C ILE A 27 -20.23 -13.03 14.91
N ASP A 28 -19.10 -13.74 14.90
CA ASP A 28 -17.92 -13.38 14.13
C ASP A 28 -18.23 -13.36 12.62
N HIS A 29 -18.90 -14.38 12.10
CA HIS A 29 -19.31 -14.42 10.70
C HIS A 29 -20.24 -13.24 10.35
N TYR A 30 -21.22 -12.96 11.20
CA TYR A 30 -22.13 -11.82 11.01
C TYR A 30 -21.37 -10.49 11.01
N GLN A 31 -20.50 -10.24 11.98
CA GLN A 31 -19.70 -9.02 12.03
C GLN A 31 -18.82 -8.85 10.78
N TYR A 32 -18.23 -9.95 10.30
CA TYR A 32 -17.42 -9.93 9.08
C TYR A 32 -18.23 -9.66 7.83
N SER A 33 -19.44 -10.25 7.73
CA SER A 33 -20.32 -10.02 6.58
C SER A 33 -20.73 -8.55 6.43
N GLN A 34 -20.81 -7.81 7.56
CA GLN A 34 -21.07 -6.37 7.57
C GLN A 34 -19.92 -5.53 7.02
N LEU A 35 -18.72 -6.11 6.87
CA LEU A 35 -17.52 -5.44 6.34
C LEU A 35 -17.30 -5.71 4.85
N VAL A 36 -18.23 -6.40 4.19
CA VAL A 36 -18.14 -6.79 2.79
C VAL A 36 -19.40 -6.35 2.06
N ASP A 37 -19.25 -5.50 1.06
CA ASP A 37 -20.37 -4.99 0.30
C ASP A 37 -20.79 -5.93 -0.83
N GLN A 38 -22.05 -5.81 -1.21
CA GLN A 38 -22.63 -6.37 -2.43
C GLN A 38 -22.66 -5.29 -3.53
N PRO A 39 -22.88 -5.67 -4.80
CA PRO A 39 -22.95 -4.70 -5.90
C PRO A 39 -24.02 -3.61 -5.73
N SER A 40 -25.12 -3.90 -5.00
CA SER A 40 -26.18 -2.95 -4.67
C SER A 40 -25.78 -1.88 -3.66
N ASP A 41 -24.76 -2.13 -2.85
CA ASP A 41 -24.37 -1.26 -1.73
C ASP A 41 -23.48 -0.10 -2.17
N VAL A 42 -22.91 -0.21 -3.36
CA VAL A 42 -21.94 0.75 -3.91
C VAL A 42 -22.41 1.27 -5.26
N LYS A 43 -22.44 2.58 -5.42
CA LYS A 43 -22.79 3.18 -6.72
C LYS A 43 -21.86 2.63 -7.80
N LYS A 44 -22.48 2.25 -8.92
CA LYS A 44 -21.75 1.70 -10.07
C LYS A 44 -20.65 2.64 -10.52
N TRP A 45 -19.45 2.09 -10.75
CA TRP A 45 -18.21 2.78 -11.11
C TRP A 45 -17.50 3.52 -9.97
N GLU A 46 -17.96 3.35 -8.72
CA GLU A 46 -17.35 3.96 -7.55
C GLU A 46 -16.70 2.90 -6.64
N ALA A 47 -15.87 3.36 -5.71
CA ALA A 47 -15.34 2.60 -4.59
C ALA A 47 -16.05 3.03 -3.31
N ASP A 48 -16.38 2.09 -2.42
CA ASP A 48 -17.01 2.41 -1.15
C ASP A 48 -16.03 3.20 -0.25
N PRO A 49 -16.37 4.42 0.17
CA PRO A 49 -15.52 5.23 1.04
C PRO A 49 -15.69 4.93 2.53
N ARG A 50 -16.60 4.03 2.93
CA ARG A 50 -16.85 3.74 4.34
C ARG A 50 -15.69 2.98 4.98
N PRO A 51 -15.30 3.30 6.22
CA PRO A 51 -14.27 2.58 6.93
C PRO A 51 -14.72 1.18 7.35
N LEU A 52 -13.75 0.31 7.64
CA LEU A 52 -14.00 -1.02 8.21
C LEU A 52 -14.08 -0.99 9.73
N GLN A 53 -13.45 -0.02 10.37
CA GLN A 53 -13.39 0.12 11.81
C GLN A 53 -13.54 1.58 12.25
N SER A 54 -13.78 1.80 13.53
CA SER A 54 -13.85 3.14 14.09
C SER A 54 -12.48 3.82 14.07
N LYS A 55 -12.46 5.17 14.04
CA LYS A 55 -11.21 5.94 14.13
C LYS A 55 -10.46 5.63 15.43
N SER A 56 -11.17 5.46 16.54
CA SER A 56 -10.57 5.13 17.84
C SER A 56 -9.89 3.75 17.84
N ALA A 57 -10.47 2.75 17.18
CA ALA A 57 -9.85 1.43 17.05
C ALA A 57 -8.54 1.51 16.24
N ALA A 58 -8.52 2.23 15.13
CA ALA A 58 -7.31 2.47 14.36
C ALA A 58 -6.22 3.20 15.16
N ILE A 59 -6.58 4.25 15.91
CA ILE A 59 -5.63 4.98 16.77
C ILE A 59 -5.08 4.07 17.87
N LYS A 60 -5.91 3.20 18.47
CA LYS A 60 -5.46 2.25 19.48
C LYS A 60 -4.37 1.32 18.95
N GLN A 61 -4.49 0.85 17.71
CA GLN A 61 -3.45 0.01 17.08
C GLN A 61 -2.13 0.77 16.92
N ILE A 62 -2.19 2.02 16.44
CA ILE A 62 -0.98 2.86 16.28
C ILE A 62 -0.29 3.08 17.63
N LYS A 63 -1.06 3.43 18.66
CA LYS A 63 -0.54 3.65 20.02
C LYS A 63 0.05 2.39 20.65
N ALA A 64 -0.49 1.22 20.36
CA ALA A 64 0.00 -0.04 20.91
C ALA A 64 1.42 -0.40 20.43
N ILE A 65 1.81 0.08 19.26
CA ILE A 65 3.11 -0.25 18.63
C ILE A 65 4.22 0.70 19.07
N GLY A 66 3.91 1.99 19.28
CA GLY A 66 4.87 3.05 19.59
C GLY A 66 5.06 3.32 21.08
N GLN A 67 5.05 2.29 21.96
CA GLN A 67 5.05 2.54 23.40
C GLN A 67 6.43 2.83 24.01
N SER A 68 7.50 2.41 23.37
CA SER A 68 8.87 2.46 23.93
C SER A 68 9.63 3.74 23.56
N ASP A 69 9.33 4.38 22.44
CA ASP A 69 10.02 5.57 21.96
C ASP A 69 9.14 6.83 22.13
N PRO A 70 9.63 7.91 22.75
CA PRO A 70 8.90 9.17 22.89
C PRO A 70 8.47 9.80 21.56
N LEU A 71 9.28 9.61 20.48
CA LEU A 71 8.96 10.10 19.15
C LEU A 71 7.80 9.32 18.54
N GLU A 72 7.80 7.99 18.67
CA GLU A 72 6.70 7.14 18.20
C GLU A 72 5.41 7.51 18.91
N LYS A 73 5.44 7.75 20.25
CA LYS A 73 4.28 8.24 21.01
C LYS A 73 3.76 9.58 20.51
N ARG A 74 4.66 10.53 20.26
CA ARG A 74 4.31 11.85 19.75
C ARG A 74 3.75 11.79 18.33
N ALA A 75 4.38 11.00 17.45
CA ALA A 75 3.90 10.77 16.10
C ALA A 75 2.52 10.12 16.09
N ALA A 76 2.31 9.08 16.89
CA ALA A 76 1.03 8.41 17.02
C ALA A 76 -0.09 9.32 17.55
N THR A 77 0.23 10.24 18.47
CA THR A 77 -0.74 11.21 19.00
C THR A 77 -1.18 12.22 17.94
N ASN A 78 -0.29 12.62 17.03
CA ASN A 78 -0.54 13.60 15.99
C ASN A 78 -0.88 12.98 14.63
N ALA A 79 -1.10 11.66 14.57
CA ALA A 79 -1.42 10.96 13.34
C ALA A 79 -2.73 11.46 12.72
N LYS A 80 -2.68 11.79 11.43
CA LYS A 80 -3.87 11.97 10.59
C LYS A 80 -4.19 10.65 9.93
N LEU A 81 -5.48 10.34 9.81
CA LEU A 81 -5.96 9.09 9.26
C LEU A 81 -6.89 9.37 8.08
N VAL A 82 -6.60 8.75 6.94
CA VAL A 82 -7.42 8.83 5.72
C VAL A 82 -7.91 7.43 5.38
N VAL A 83 -9.23 7.24 5.29
CA VAL A 83 -9.85 5.96 4.93
C VAL A 83 -9.39 5.54 3.54
N ILE A 84 -9.09 4.26 3.34
CA ILE A 84 -8.79 3.67 2.04
C ILE A 84 -10.12 3.25 1.40
N PRO A 85 -10.61 3.95 0.35
CA PRO A 85 -11.86 3.56 -0.31
C PRO A 85 -11.70 2.23 -1.04
N GLY A 86 -12.78 1.46 -1.12
CA GLY A 86 -12.83 0.20 -1.85
C GLY A 86 -12.55 -1.06 -1.04
N LEU A 87 -12.10 -0.96 0.21
CA LEU A 87 -11.83 -2.13 1.06
C LEU A 87 -13.10 -2.97 1.35
N ARG A 88 -14.27 -2.37 1.33
CA ARG A 88 -15.57 -3.04 1.44
C ARG A 88 -16.03 -3.57 0.09
N GLY A 89 -15.78 -2.81 -0.95
CA GLY A 89 -16.15 -3.13 -2.32
C GLY A 89 -15.92 -1.95 -3.26
N ALA A 90 -15.65 -2.26 -4.53
CA ALA A 90 -15.50 -1.28 -5.59
C ALA A 90 -15.87 -1.86 -6.94
N TRP A 91 -16.31 -0.97 -7.84
CA TRP A 91 -16.55 -1.27 -9.23
C TRP A 91 -15.31 -1.05 -10.07
N SER A 92 -15.10 -1.94 -11.03
CA SER A 92 -14.06 -1.87 -12.03
C SER A 92 -14.54 -2.53 -13.33
N ILE A 93 -13.61 -2.91 -14.18
CA ILE A 93 -13.85 -3.61 -15.45
C ILE A 93 -13.32 -5.03 -15.34
N SER A 94 -14.13 -6.01 -15.73
CA SER A 94 -13.72 -7.39 -15.82
C SER A 94 -12.59 -7.54 -16.86
N ALA A 95 -11.47 -8.09 -16.45
CA ALA A 95 -10.33 -8.32 -17.32
C ALA A 95 -10.66 -9.26 -18.49
N LYS A 96 -11.62 -10.18 -18.28
CA LYS A 96 -12.07 -11.16 -19.30
C LYS A 96 -13.16 -10.59 -20.21
N THR A 97 -14.26 -10.10 -19.65
CA THR A 97 -15.45 -9.71 -20.42
C THR A 97 -15.42 -8.26 -20.90
N LYS A 98 -14.51 -7.44 -20.37
CA LYS A 98 -14.43 -6.01 -20.63
C LYS A 98 -15.68 -5.21 -20.22
N LYS A 99 -16.57 -5.81 -19.43
CA LYS A 99 -17.76 -5.20 -18.88
C LYS A 99 -17.56 -4.78 -17.42
N ALA A 100 -18.47 -3.95 -16.91
CA ALA A 100 -18.49 -3.60 -15.50
C ALA A 100 -18.50 -4.86 -14.62
N GLY A 101 -17.65 -4.86 -13.60
CA GLY A 101 -17.57 -5.92 -12.59
C GLY A 101 -17.39 -5.32 -11.20
N PHE A 102 -17.99 -5.95 -10.21
CA PHE A 102 -17.85 -5.59 -8.82
C PHE A 102 -16.90 -6.55 -8.10
N GLY A 103 -16.05 -6.03 -7.23
CA GLY A 103 -15.15 -6.81 -6.38
C GLY A 103 -15.15 -6.31 -4.96
N ASN A 104 -14.94 -7.21 -4.01
CA ASN A 104 -14.83 -6.91 -2.58
C ASN A 104 -13.57 -7.52 -1.95
N ASN A 105 -12.59 -7.86 -2.77
CA ASN A 105 -11.30 -8.39 -2.32
C ASN A 105 -10.13 -7.52 -2.86
N TRP A 106 -10.25 -6.23 -2.63
CA TRP A 106 -9.27 -5.23 -3.05
C TRP A 106 -8.11 -5.16 -2.06
N VAL A 107 -6.89 -5.19 -2.57
CA VAL A 107 -5.65 -5.10 -1.79
C VAL A 107 -4.96 -3.79 -2.09
N PRO A 108 -4.82 -2.90 -1.09
CA PRO A 108 -4.03 -1.67 -1.23
C PRO A 108 -2.56 -1.98 -1.46
N GLN A 109 -1.93 -1.21 -2.34
CA GLN A 109 -0.54 -1.42 -2.71
C GLN A 109 0.29 -0.16 -2.59
N GLY A 110 -0.04 0.89 -3.31
CA GLY A 110 0.77 2.09 -3.38
C GLY A 110 0.03 3.34 -2.93
N PHE A 111 0.81 4.33 -2.53
CA PHE A 111 0.33 5.61 -2.05
C PHE A 111 1.18 6.76 -2.60
N THR A 112 0.54 7.78 -3.13
CA THR A 112 1.20 9.04 -3.47
C THR A 112 0.22 10.22 -3.33
N GLN A 113 0.74 11.44 -3.43
CA GLN A 113 -0.08 12.63 -3.31
C GLN A 113 0.41 13.78 -4.21
N SER A 114 -0.55 14.50 -4.77
CA SER A 114 -0.32 15.81 -5.41
C SER A 114 -0.48 16.94 -4.39
N LYS A 115 -0.58 18.17 -4.87
CA LYS A 115 -0.92 19.32 -4.04
C LYS A 115 -2.30 19.14 -3.37
N ASP A 116 -3.30 18.68 -4.15
CA ASP A 116 -4.71 18.70 -3.74
C ASP A 116 -5.35 17.31 -3.61
N ALA A 117 -4.70 16.25 -4.05
CA ALA A 117 -5.24 14.92 -4.07
C ALA A 117 -4.27 13.87 -3.49
N ILE A 118 -4.88 12.83 -2.94
CA ILE A 118 -4.25 11.59 -2.52
C ILE A 118 -4.66 10.52 -3.51
N TYR A 119 -3.71 9.68 -3.93
CA TYR A 119 -3.90 8.56 -4.83
C TYR A 119 -3.47 7.27 -4.13
N MET A 120 -4.34 6.26 -4.15
CA MET A 120 -4.07 4.95 -3.59
C MET A 120 -4.35 3.90 -4.65
N SER A 121 -3.40 3.03 -4.93
CA SER A 121 -3.58 1.93 -5.88
C SER A 121 -4.06 0.67 -5.17
N LEU A 122 -4.98 -0.05 -5.81
CA LEU A 122 -5.51 -1.32 -5.33
C LEU A 122 -5.63 -2.31 -6.50
N TYR A 123 -5.30 -3.57 -6.23
CA TYR A 123 -5.58 -4.65 -7.19
C TYR A 123 -6.66 -5.60 -6.63
N ASP A 124 -7.36 -6.29 -7.52
CA ASP A 124 -8.30 -7.35 -7.14
C ASP A 124 -7.53 -8.64 -6.87
N ASN A 125 -7.50 -9.09 -5.61
CA ASN A 125 -6.83 -10.34 -5.20
C ASN A 125 -7.38 -11.60 -5.89
N ASN A 126 -8.60 -11.53 -6.43
CA ASN A 126 -9.16 -12.60 -7.25
C ASN A 126 -8.63 -12.58 -8.70
N HIS A 127 -7.89 -11.55 -9.08
CA HIS A 127 -7.35 -11.31 -10.43
C HIS A 127 -8.40 -11.39 -11.55
N LYS A 128 -9.64 -11.03 -11.27
CA LYS A 128 -10.75 -11.00 -12.23
C LYS A 128 -11.02 -9.62 -12.80
N LEU A 129 -10.68 -8.58 -12.03
CA LEU A 129 -10.95 -7.19 -12.35
C LEU A 129 -9.65 -6.43 -12.65
N ASN A 130 -9.78 -5.41 -13.47
CA ASN A 130 -8.72 -4.44 -13.67
C ASN A 130 -8.43 -3.70 -12.35
N SER A 131 -7.15 -3.43 -12.08
CA SER A 131 -6.71 -2.66 -10.94
C SER A 131 -7.24 -1.23 -10.99
N ILE A 132 -7.32 -0.59 -9.85
CA ILE A 132 -7.86 0.76 -9.71
C ILE A 132 -6.89 1.66 -8.95
N ILE A 133 -6.98 2.95 -9.20
CA ILE A 133 -6.41 3.98 -8.34
C ILE A 133 -7.59 4.84 -7.84
N VAL A 134 -7.75 4.91 -6.53
CA VAL A 134 -8.77 5.76 -5.92
C VAL A 134 -8.17 7.12 -5.59
N GLN A 135 -8.90 8.17 -5.94
CA GLN A 135 -8.54 9.55 -5.66
C GLN A 135 -9.36 10.07 -4.49
N VAL A 136 -8.68 10.65 -3.51
CA VAL A 136 -9.27 11.28 -2.33
C VAL A 136 -8.80 12.72 -2.25
N ASN A 137 -9.70 13.64 -1.90
CA ASN A 137 -9.35 15.03 -1.69
C ASN A 137 -8.45 15.17 -0.44
N LYS A 138 -7.28 15.79 -0.59
CA LYS A 138 -6.27 15.87 0.47
C LYS A 138 -6.68 16.75 1.65
N HIS A 139 -7.53 17.75 1.41
CA HIS A 139 -7.91 18.75 2.40
C HIS A 139 -9.01 18.25 3.35
N ASN A 140 -9.98 17.49 2.81
CA ASN A 140 -11.15 17.02 3.57
C ASN A 140 -11.27 15.50 3.67
N ALA A 141 -10.31 14.75 3.11
CA ALA A 141 -10.26 13.29 3.09
C ALA A 141 -11.51 12.62 2.47
N LYS A 142 -12.27 13.32 1.62
CA LYS A 142 -13.43 12.75 0.94
C LYS A 142 -13.01 12.04 -0.34
N TYR A 143 -13.60 10.87 -0.58
CA TYR A 143 -13.50 10.16 -1.86
C TYR A 143 -13.98 11.06 -3.00
N ASN A 144 -13.24 11.06 -4.09
CA ASN A 144 -13.52 11.86 -5.29
C ASN A 144 -13.93 10.96 -6.46
N LYS A 145 -13.04 10.09 -6.91
CA LYS A 145 -13.29 9.19 -8.04
C LYS A 145 -12.39 7.95 -8.03
N THR A 146 -12.75 6.99 -8.85
CA THR A 146 -11.94 5.82 -9.17
C THR A 146 -11.38 5.93 -10.58
N LEU A 147 -10.07 5.77 -10.73
CA LEU A 147 -9.40 5.61 -12.02
C LEU A 147 -9.26 4.11 -12.28
N ILE A 148 -9.94 3.60 -13.30
CA ILE A 148 -9.84 2.18 -13.66
C ILE A 148 -8.67 2.02 -14.60
N LEU A 149 -7.73 1.13 -14.27
CA LEU A 149 -6.55 0.86 -15.07
C LEU A 149 -6.86 -0.15 -16.17
N ARG A 150 -5.99 -0.25 -17.17
CA ARG A 150 -6.22 -1.17 -18.31
C ARG A 150 -5.86 -2.63 -18.02
N SER A 151 -5.22 -2.91 -16.92
CA SER A 151 -4.73 -4.24 -16.56
C SER A 151 -5.09 -4.60 -15.13
N LYS A 152 -4.87 -5.85 -14.77
CA LYS A 152 -4.95 -6.39 -13.41
C LYS A 152 -3.58 -6.48 -12.74
N SER A 153 -2.68 -5.58 -13.10
CA SER A 153 -1.34 -5.45 -12.54
C SER A 153 -1.38 -5.19 -11.04
N HIS A 154 -0.38 -5.60 -10.30
CA HIS A 154 -0.29 -5.37 -8.84
C HIS A 154 -0.24 -3.89 -8.47
N VAL A 155 0.31 -3.03 -9.33
CA VAL A 155 0.40 -1.57 -9.12
C VAL A 155 1.03 -1.20 -7.78
N GLY A 156 2.09 -1.93 -7.38
CA GLY A 156 2.78 -1.70 -6.12
C GLY A 156 3.41 -0.31 -6.04
N GLY A 157 4.13 0.09 -7.09
CA GLY A 157 4.73 1.42 -7.15
C GLY A 157 3.80 2.46 -7.74
N ILE A 158 3.63 3.60 -7.04
CA ILE A 158 2.89 4.76 -7.52
C ILE A 158 3.60 6.04 -7.10
N ALA A 159 3.78 7.01 -8.01
CA ALA A 159 4.41 8.29 -7.74
C ALA A 159 3.70 9.42 -8.46
N TYR A 160 3.60 10.59 -7.83
CA TYR A 160 3.11 11.79 -8.47
C TYR A 160 4.29 12.73 -8.78
N ASP A 161 4.49 12.98 -10.07
CA ASP A 161 5.46 13.93 -10.57
C ASP A 161 4.84 15.34 -10.53
N ILE A 162 5.29 16.11 -9.54
CA ILE A 162 4.74 17.46 -9.29
C ILE A 162 5.16 18.43 -10.39
N ASP A 163 6.37 18.31 -10.87
CA ASP A 163 6.95 19.24 -11.87
C ASP A 163 6.25 19.10 -13.22
N HIS A 164 5.86 17.88 -13.59
CA HIS A 164 5.16 17.62 -14.85
C HIS A 164 3.65 17.33 -14.67
N GLN A 165 3.12 17.47 -13.46
CA GLN A 165 1.71 17.26 -13.11
C GLN A 165 1.13 15.96 -13.68
N ARG A 166 1.72 14.83 -13.31
CA ARG A 166 1.30 13.52 -13.79
C ARG A 166 1.46 12.44 -12.72
N LEU A 167 0.63 11.42 -12.83
CA LEU A 167 0.63 10.24 -12.00
C LEU A 167 1.33 9.11 -12.75
N LEU A 168 2.30 8.47 -12.12
CA LEU A 168 3.02 7.30 -12.63
C LEU A 168 2.71 6.09 -11.75
N TRP A 169 2.66 4.90 -12.35
CA TRP A 169 2.55 3.64 -11.59
C TRP A 169 3.31 2.51 -12.26
N SER A 170 3.73 1.52 -11.47
CA SER A 170 4.32 0.29 -11.98
C SER A 170 3.27 -0.53 -12.72
N ASP A 171 3.60 -1.02 -13.90
CA ASP A 171 2.70 -1.81 -14.74
C ASP A 171 3.37 -3.14 -15.12
N ASP A 172 3.12 -4.16 -14.29
CA ASP A 172 3.69 -5.49 -14.43
C ASP A 172 2.93 -6.36 -15.46
N ALA A 173 1.84 -5.86 -16.04
CA ALA A 173 1.05 -6.57 -17.05
C ALA A 173 1.60 -6.45 -18.47
N GLN A 174 2.74 -5.80 -18.64
CA GLN A 174 3.40 -5.71 -19.93
C GLN A 174 3.93 -7.08 -20.37
N THR A 175 3.72 -7.43 -21.63
CA THR A 175 4.02 -8.77 -22.16
C THR A 175 5.50 -9.15 -22.17
N LYS A 176 6.40 -8.18 -22.04
CA LYS A 176 7.86 -8.38 -22.11
C LYS A 176 8.61 -7.95 -20.84
N GLY A 177 7.92 -7.88 -19.72
CA GLY A 177 8.47 -7.46 -18.43
C GLY A 177 7.80 -6.20 -17.89
N ALA A 178 8.10 -5.90 -16.63
CA ALA A 178 7.51 -4.77 -15.94
C ALA A 178 8.03 -3.44 -16.51
N GLY A 179 7.16 -2.45 -16.51
CA GLY A 179 7.47 -1.08 -16.86
C GLY A 179 6.68 -0.10 -16.01
N ILE A 180 6.45 1.07 -16.54
CA ILE A 180 5.58 2.06 -15.93
C ILE A 180 4.48 2.48 -16.89
N SER A 181 3.37 2.94 -16.33
CA SER A 181 2.34 3.70 -17.03
C SER A 181 2.19 5.06 -16.37
N TYR A 182 1.76 6.05 -17.14
CA TYR A 182 1.50 7.39 -16.61
C TYR A 182 0.32 8.07 -17.29
N VAL A 183 -0.21 9.07 -16.61
CA VAL A 183 -1.32 9.91 -17.05
C VAL A 183 -1.15 11.34 -16.52
N SER A 184 -1.47 12.35 -17.33
CA SER A 184 -1.43 13.74 -16.89
C SER A 184 -2.57 14.10 -15.92
N GLN A 185 -2.37 15.13 -15.10
CA GLN A 185 -3.42 15.61 -14.20
C GLN A 185 -4.66 16.06 -15.00
N ARG A 186 -4.49 16.67 -16.15
CA ARG A 186 -5.60 17.06 -17.03
C ARG A 186 -6.45 15.87 -17.46
N GLU A 187 -5.83 14.76 -17.80
CA GLU A 187 -6.54 13.51 -18.18
C GLU A 187 -7.23 12.90 -16.96
N ILE A 188 -6.60 12.95 -15.78
CA ILE A 188 -7.24 12.51 -14.53
C ILE A 188 -8.49 13.35 -14.25
N ASP A 189 -8.40 14.68 -14.38
CA ASP A 189 -9.50 15.58 -14.09
C ASP A 189 -10.69 15.36 -15.05
N ALA A 190 -10.41 15.16 -16.32
CA ALA A 190 -11.39 14.87 -17.36
C ALA A 190 -11.99 13.45 -17.28
N TYR A 191 -11.33 12.52 -16.63
CA TYR A 191 -11.75 11.12 -16.60
C TYR A 191 -12.97 10.89 -15.69
N SER A 192 -13.94 10.14 -16.20
CA SER A 192 -15.07 9.62 -15.45
C SER A 192 -15.32 8.17 -15.85
N ALA A 193 -15.12 7.22 -14.92
CA ALA A 193 -15.41 5.81 -15.16
C ALA A 193 -16.87 5.58 -15.55
N LYS A 194 -17.79 6.35 -14.98
CA LYS A 194 -19.25 6.30 -15.30
C LYS A 194 -19.52 6.73 -16.73
N ALA A 195 -18.91 7.81 -17.19
CA ALA A 195 -19.15 8.36 -18.53
C ALA A 195 -18.48 7.52 -19.62
N THR A 196 -17.23 7.11 -19.39
CA THR A 196 -16.44 6.39 -20.41
C THR A 196 -16.73 4.90 -20.43
N GLN A 197 -17.04 4.31 -19.28
CA GLN A 197 -17.13 2.85 -19.08
C GLN A 197 -15.89 2.08 -19.61
N GLN A 198 -14.76 2.77 -19.66
CA GLN A 198 -13.48 2.28 -20.17
C GLN A 198 -12.36 2.60 -19.18
N PRO A 199 -11.24 1.87 -19.23
CA PRO A 199 -10.05 2.24 -18.49
C PRO A 199 -9.57 3.66 -18.85
N ILE A 200 -8.93 4.35 -17.90
CA ILE A 200 -8.28 5.62 -18.20
C ILE A 200 -7.20 5.42 -19.26
N LYS A 201 -7.16 6.32 -20.24
CA LYS A 201 -6.09 6.32 -21.24
C LYS A 201 -4.78 6.66 -20.55
N SER A 202 -3.78 5.81 -20.72
CA SER A 202 -2.45 6.02 -20.14
C SER A 202 -1.39 5.67 -21.15
N THR A 203 -0.24 6.32 -21.04
CA THR A 203 0.95 6.00 -21.83
C THR A 203 1.81 5.00 -21.07
N GLN A 204 2.34 4.00 -21.77
CA GLN A 204 3.24 2.98 -21.21
C GLN A 204 4.66 3.22 -21.66
N ILE A 205 5.60 2.95 -20.75
CA ILE A 205 7.03 2.87 -21.05
C ILE A 205 7.50 1.47 -20.66
N GLU A 206 7.97 0.70 -21.62
CA GLU A 206 8.53 -0.62 -21.41
C GLU A 206 9.93 -0.49 -20.81
N LEU A 207 10.16 -1.12 -19.66
CA LEU A 207 11.45 -1.09 -18.98
C LEU A 207 12.07 -2.48 -18.84
N HIS A 208 11.33 -3.54 -19.20
CA HIS A 208 11.75 -4.94 -19.12
C HIS A 208 12.39 -5.30 -17.76
N LEU A 209 11.92 -4.69 -16.67
CA LEU A 209 12.40 -4.98 -15.33
C LEU A 209 11.96 -6.40 -14.93
N ALA A 210 12.88 -7.18 -14.40
CA ALA A 210 12.55 -8.51 -13.91
C ALA A 210 11.94 -8.44 -12.50
N GLY A 211 10.87 -9.21 -12.26
CA GLY A 211 10.20 -9.35 -10.96
C GLY A 211 9.24 -8.20 -10.61
N PRO A 212 8.45 -8.38 -9.56
CA PRO A 212 7.44 -7.43 -9.14
C PRO A 212 8.09 -6.14 -8.61
N THR A 213 7.49 -4.99 -8.99
CA THR A 213 7.85 -3.68 -8.47
C THR A 213 6.91 -3.34 -7.32
N SER A 214 7.43 -3.24 -6.09
CA SER A 214 6.64 -2.93 -4.91
C SER A 214 6.47 -1.43 -4.67
N ALA A 215 7.44 -0.59 -5.08
CA ALA A 215 7.31 0.86 -4.99
C ALA A 215 8.10 1.58 -6.08
N ILE A 216 7.71 2.82 -6.36
CA ILE A 216 8.49 3.77 -7.15
C ILE A 216 8.52 5.13 -6.46
N THR A 217 9.62 5.87 -6.62
CA THR A 217 9.72 7.26 -6.19
C THR A 217 10.58 8.06 -7.15
N LEU A 218 10.41 9.37 -7.16
CA LEU A 218 11.20 10.31 -7.96
C LEU A 218 12.22 11.00 -7.06
N TYR A 219 13.48 11.00 -7.46
CA TYR A 219 14.54 11.67 -6.72
C TYR A 219 15.71 12.05 -7.63
N ASN A 220 16.12 13.32 -7.54
CA ASN A 220 17.33 13.82 -8.20
C ASN A 220 17.45 13.42 -9.68
N ASN A 221 16.40 13.72 -10.45
CA ASN A 221 16.27 13.36 -11.87
C ASN A 221 16.37 11.86 -12.16
N GLN A 222 15.93 11.03 -11.22
CA GLN A 222 15.87 9.57 -11.35
C GLN A 222 14.51 9.05 -10.94
N LEU A 223 14.07 7.98 -11.61
CA LEU A 223 12.98 7.14 -11.17
C LEU A 223 13.57 5.94 -10.43
N VAL A 224 13.25 5.82 -9.16
CA VAL A 224 13.77 4.79 -8.28
C VAL A 224 12.70 3.73 -8.06
N PHE A 225 13.08 2.46 -8.18
CA PHE A 225 12.22 1.29 -8.02
C PHE A 225 12.64 0.47 -6.82
N VAL A 226 11.68 0.01 -6.07
CA VAL A 226 11.84 -1.07 -5.09
C VAL A 226 11.28 -2.35 -5.67
N LYS A 227 12.04 -3.43 -5.56
CA LYS A 227 11.65 -4.77 -5.95
C LYS A 227 11.44 -5.63 -4.71
N TYR A 228 10.28 -6.23 -4.60
CA TYR A 228 10.03 -7.19 -3.54
C TYR A 228 10.90 -8.44 -3.69
N SER A 229 11.51 -8.85 -2.60
CA SER A 229 12.19 -10.13 -2.49
C SER A 229 12.25 -10.58 -1.04
N GLN A 230 12.06 -11.87 -0.81
CA GLN A 230 12.30 -12.48 0.50
C GLN A 230 13.77 -12.83 0.70
N ASN A 231 14.60 -12.70 -0.34
CA ASN A 231 16.02 -13.03 -0.32
C ASN A 231 16.87 -11.75 -0.27
N LYS A 232 17.62 -11.57 0.82
CA LYS A 232 18.55 -10.45 1.02
C LYS A 232 19.67 -10.34 -0.03
N LYS A 233 19.99 -11.42 -0.75
CA LYS A 233 20.99 -11.42 -1.82
C LYS A 233 20.47 -10.77 -3.11
N ASN A 234 19.16 -10.62 -3.25
CA ASN A 234 18.58 -9.98 -4.42
C ASN A 234 18.71 -8.46 -4.32
N ARG A 235 18.98 -7.84 -5.45
CA ARG A 235 19.00 -6.38 -5.58
C ARG A 235 17.58 -5.86 -5.42
N SER A 236 17.37 -5.02 -4.42
CA SER A 236 16.03 -4.55 -4.04
C SER A 236 15.72 -3.13 -4.54
N ILE A 237 16.75 -2.31 -4.83
CA ILE A 237 16.57 -0.92 -5.26
C ILE A 237 17.31 -0.70 -6.59
N LEU A 238 16.60 -0.09 -7.54
CA LEU A 238 17.09 0.25 -8.87
C LEU A 238 16.78 1.71 -9.14
N ALA A 239 17.65 2.41 -9.86
CA ALA A 239 17.44 3.79 -10.27
C ALA A 239 17.67 3.94 -11.77
N LEU A 240 16.75 4.64 -12.45
CA LEU A 240 16.83 4.98 -13.86
C LEU A 240 16.90 6.48 -14.04
N PRO A 241 17.83 7.01 -14.86
CA PRO A 241 17.86 8.43 -15.16
C PRO A 241 16.60 8.85 -15.95
N LEU A 242 16.15 10.07 -15.70
CA LEU A 242 15.04 10.69 -16.40
C LEU A 242 15.61 11.60 -17.52
N ASN A 243 14.90 11.64 -18.63
CA ASN A 243 15.16 12.58 -19.71
C ASN A 243 14.59 13.99 -19.40
N ALA A 244 14.76 14.95 -20.31
CA ALA A 244 14.26 16.30 -20.15
C ALA A 244 12.74 16.39 -19.92
N ASN A 245 11.98 15.38 -20.34
CA ASN A 245 10.53 15.30 -20.09
C ASN A 245 10.21 14.63 -18.74
N GLY A 246 11.22 14.36 -17.90
CA GLY A 246 11.06 13.69 -16.61
C GLY A 246 10.60 12.23 -16.71
N LEU A 247 10.90 11.53 -17.80
CA LEU A 247 10.54 10.13 -18.03
C LEU A 247 11.79 9.29 -18.27
N PRO A 248 11.82 8.02 -17.80
CA PRO A 248 12.91 7.12 -18.17
C PRO A 248 12.81 6.77 -19.66
N ALA A 249 13.96 6.57 -20.29
CA ALA A 249 13.98 6.02 -21.64
C ALA A 249 13.48 4.56 -21.65
N PRO A 250 12.76 4.11 -22.67
CA PRO A 250 12.43 2.70 -22.83
C PRO A 250 13.70 1.84 -22.81
N ILE A 251 13.65 0.72 -22.09
CA ILE A 251 14.78 -0.22 -21.99
C ILE A 251 14.42 -1.46 -22.81
N THR A 252 15.22 -1.75 -23.83
CA THR A 252 15.07 -2.98 -24.60
C THR A 252 15.66 -4.20 -23.88
N MET A 253 15.21 -5.40 -24.23
CA MET A 253 15.75 -6.65 -23.68
C MET A 253 17.29 -6.75 -23.77
N LYS A 254 17.90 -6.14 -24.79
CA LYS A 254 19.36 -6.11 -24.98
C LYS A 254 20.09 -5.17 -24.00
N GLN A 255 19.38 -4.15 -23.48
CA GLN A 255 19.98 -3.10 -22.65
C GLN A 255 19.87 -3.37 -21.13
N LYS A 256 19.42 -4.54 -20.69
CA LYS A 256 19.28 -4.92 -19.28
C LYS A 256 20.51 -4.68 -18.39
N LYS A 257 21.69 -4.49 -18.96
CA LYS A 257 22.97 -4.36 -18.22
C LYS A 257 23.22 -2.97 -17.63
N VAL A 258 22.41 -1.96 -17.97
CA VAL A 258 22.73 -0.53 -17.66
C VAL A 258 21.99 -0.03 -16.42
N ILE A 259 21.25 -0.86 -15.72
CA ILE A 259 20.49 -0.42 -14.54
C ILE A 259 21.44 -0.33 -13.35
N ASN A 260 21.70 0.89 -12.88
CA ASN A 260 22.36 1.11 -11.63
C ASN A 260 21.55 0.48 -10.50
N SER A 261 22.12 -0.52 -9.84
CA SER A 261 21.47 -1.23 -8.77
C SER A 261 22.34 -1.25 -7.55
N SER A 262 21.76 -0.97 -6.40
CA SER A 262 22.41 -1.26 -5.12
C SER A 262 22.06 -2.69 -4.69
N ASN A 263 23.06 -3.47 -4.29
CA ASN A 263 22.84 -4.70 -3.56
C ASN A 263 22.88 -4.35 -2.08
N ASN A 264 21.73 -4.22 -1.46
CA ASN A 264 21.61 -3.64 -0.13
C ASN A 264 21.29 -4.63 0.98
N GLY A 265 21.20 -5.91 0.68
CA GLY A 265 20.95 -6.94 1.69
C GLY A 265 19.59 -6.86 2.38
N TRP A 266 18.63 -6.14 1.78
CA TRP A 266 17.27 -6.02 2.31
C TRP A 266 16.37 -7.12 1.79
N ASP A 267 15.46 -7.58 2.65
CA ASP A 267 14.34 -8.44 2.31
C ASP A 267 13.02 -7.71 2.56
N ARG A 268 11.97 -8.12 1.87
CA ARG A 268 10.59 -7.67 2.06
C ARG A 268 10.40 -6.15 2.08
N LEU A 269 11.20 -5.42 1.30
CA LEU A 269 10.95 -4.00 1.08
C LEU A 269 9.69 -3.82 0.26
N GLN A 270 8.85 -2.91 0.72
CA GLN A 270 7.57 -2.60 0.10
C GLN A 270 7.51 -1.18 -0.44
N GLY A 271 8.13 -0.22 0.23
CA GLY A 271 8.05 1.18 -0.14
C GLY A 271 9.38 1.92 0.01
N ILE A 272 9.48 3.04 -0.69
CA ILE A 272 10.60 3.97 -0.61
C ILE A 272 10.14 5.40 -0.80
N ALA A 273 10.63 6.31 0.05
CA ALA A 273 10.52 7.73 -0.17
C ALA A 273 11.86 8.40 0.10
N VAL A 274 12.21 9.41 -0.70
CA VAL A 274 13.47 10.12 -0.57
C VAL A 274 13.23 11.61 -0.55
N ALA A 275 13.71 12.26 0.50
CA ALA A 275 13.67 13.70 0.63
C ALA A 275 14.73 14.38 -0.24
N LYS A 276 14.54 15.65 -0.56
CA LYS A 276 15.53 16.47 -1.32
C LYS A 276 16.89 16.48 -0.66
N SER A 277 16.95 16.36 0.66
CA SER A 277 18.21 16.23 1.44
C SER A 277 18.92 14.89 1.22
N GLY A 278 18.31 13.91 0.59
CA GLY A 278 18.79 12.55 0.48
C GLY A 278 18.38 11.65 1.66
N LEU A 279 17.63 12.17 2.66
CA LEU A 279 17.06 11.35 3.71
C LEU A 279 16.13 10.31 3.07
N THR A 280 16.41 9.04 3.34
CA THR A 280 15.70 7.92 2.70
C THR A 280 14.86 7.17 3.73
N LEU A 281 13.63 6.91 3.37
CA LEU A 281 12.67 6.14 4.14
C LEU A 281 12.38 4.85 3.40
N LEU A 282 12.47 3.71 4.09
CA LEU A 282 12.13 2.40 3.54
C LEU A 282 11.07 1.74 4.40
N SER A 283 9.98 1.27 3.81
CA SER A 283 9.03 0.40 4.51
C SER A 283 9.39 -1.07 4.29
N GLN A 284 9.37 -1.83 5.39
CA GLN A 284 9.62 -3.26 5.38
C GLN A 284 8.46 -4.00 6.04
N SER A 285 7.79 -4.84 5.26
CA SER A 285 6.75 -5.72 5.79
C SER A 285 7.38 -6.91 6.53
N ASN A 286 6.72 -7.35 7.60
CA ASN A 286 7.22 -8.45 8.43
C ASN A 286 6.12 -9.51 8.71
N GLY A 287 5.27 -9.71 7.72
CA GLY A 287 4.13 -10.63 7.84
C GLY A 287 3.13 -10.15 8.89
N SER A 288 2.78 -11.00 9.85
CA SER A 288 1.88 -10.69 10.96
C SER A 288 2.54 -9.90 12.11
N ALA A 289 3.87 -9.80 12.13
CA ALA A 289 4.60 -8.99 13.09
C ALA A 289 4.59 -7.50 12.68
N PRO A 290 4.85 -6.56 13.61
CA PRO A 290 4.95 -5.15 13.27
C PRO A 290 5.88 -4.89 12.10
N GLY A 291 5.43 -4.05 11.15
CA GLY A 291 6.26 -3.53 10.08
C GLY A 291 7.29 -2.54 10.60
N LYS A 292 8.25 -2.19 9.77
CA LYS A 292 9.31 -1.25 10.11
C LYS A 292 9.42 -0.15 9.06
N ILE A 293 9.61 1.07 9.52
CA ILE A 293 10.09 2.17 8.69
C ILE A 293 11.53 2.45 9.09
N TRP A 294 12.43 2.25 8.13
CA TRP A 294 13.83 2.59 8.27
C TRP A 294 14.02 4.02 7.79
N ILE A 295 14.61 4.85 8.63
CA ILE A 295 14.95 6.24 8.33
C ILE A 295 16.45 6.30 8.22
N LEU A 296 16.96 6.45 7.01
CA LEU A 296 18.38 6.38 6.69
C LEU A 296 18.93 7.75 6.35
N VAL A 297 20.05 8.13 6.95
CA VAL A 297 20.76 9.34 6.63
C VAL A 297 21.95 8.97 5.75
N PRO A 298 21.91 9.23 4.44
CA PRO A 298 22.98 8.86 3.53
C PRO A 298 24.17 9.80 3.65
N ASP A 299 25.39 9.31 3.43
CA ASP A 299 26.60 10.14 3.44
C ASP A 299 26.73 11.04 2.21
N ASN A 300 26.07 10.68 1.14
CA ASN A 300 26.06 11.45 -0.09
C ASN A 300 24.70 11.32 -0.81
N LYS A 301 24.45 12.23 -1.76
CA LYS A 301 23.21 12.28 -2.53
C LYS A 301 23.20 11.37 -3.77
N SER A 302 24.23 10.61 -3.99
CA SER A 302 24.34 9.70 -5.13
C SER A 302 23.76 8.33 -4.80
N TRP A 303 22.74 7.91 -5.51
CA TRP A 303 22.13 6.58 -5.38
C TRP A 303 23.10 5.43 -5.68
N THR A 304 24.07 5.64 -6.53
CA THR A 304 25.08 4.62 -6.87
C THR A 304 26.04 4.33 -5.74
N LYS A 305 26.13 5.22 -4.76
CA LYS A 305 27.03 5.14 -3.60
C LYS A 305 26.27 4.96 -2.27
N LEU A 306 24.94 4.93 -2.29
CA LEU A 306 24.14 4.70 -1.09
C LEU A 306 24.30 3.26 -0.63
N ASP A 307 24.82 3.09 0.56
CA ASP A 307 24.86 1.80 1.24
C ASP A 307 23.65 1.68 2.18
N PHE A 308 22.71 0.84 1.80
CA PHE A 308 21.51 0.59 2.59
C PHE A 308 21.66 -0.64 3.52
N THR A 309 22.83 -1.28 3.55
CA THR A 309 23.03 -2.53 4.31
C THR A 309 23.04 -2.33 5.82
N ALA A 310 23.40 -1.14 6.28
CA ALA A 310 23.39 -0.82 7.70
C ALA A 310 22.93 0.61 7.93
N PRO A 311 22.09 0.87 8.98
CA PRO A 311 21.78 2.22 9.43
C PRO A 311 23.05 2.93 9.86
N LYS A 312 23.26 4.15 9.36
CA LYS A 312 24.36 5.00 9.77
C LYS A 312 24.02 5.77 11.04
N SER A 313 25.02 6.43 11.63
CA SER A 313 24.79 7.33 12.76
C SER A 313 23.67 8.34 12.43
N GLY A 314 22.67 8.47 13.32
CA GLY A 314 21.48 9.28 13.11
C GLY A 314 20.31 8.58 12.40
N SER A 315 20.52 7.38 11.86
CA SER A 315 19.42 6.56 11.30
C SER A 315 18.58 5.95 12.42
N LYS A 316 17.28 5.84 12.16
CA LYS A 316 16.28 5.30 13.12
C LYS A 316 15.40 4.25 12.50
N ILE A 317 14.80 3.45 13.37
CA ILE A 317 13.78 2.48 13.00
C ILE A 317 12.51 2.84 13.78
N ILE A 318 11.38 2.94 13.07
CA ILE A 318 10.06 3.14 13.67
C ILE A 318 9.24 1.88 13.41
N ASN A 319 8.68 1.30 14.46
CA ASN A 319 7.72 0.22 14.32
C ASN A 319 6.34 0.79 13.93
N VAL A 320 5.66 0.08 13.03
CA VAL A 320 4.35 0.46 12.50
C VAL A 320 3.43 -0.75 12.50
N PRO A 321 2.10 -0.60 12.31
CA PRO A 321 1.21 -1.74 12.14
C PRO A 321 1.74 -2.73 11.10
N HIS A 322 1.39 -4.01 11.26
CA HIS A 322 1.83 -5.05 10.33
C HIS A 322 1.28 -4.83 8.91
N SER A 323 1.90 -5.50 7.95
CA SER A 323 1.52 -5.42 6.53
C SER A 323 1.58 -3.99 5.97
N VAL A 324 2.58 -3.21 6.42
CA VAL A 324 2.89 -1.93 5.76
C VAL A 324 3.34 -2.23 4.33
N GLU A 325 2.78 -1.48 3.38
CA GLU A 325 3.04 -1.67 1.95
C GLU A 325 3.90 -0.51 1.45
N ASP A 326 3.34 0.60 1.15
CA ASP A 326 4.09 1.72 0.58
C ASP A 326 4.22 2.90 1.56
N ILE A 327 5.21 3.74 1.30
CA ILE A 327 5.52 4.94 2.06
C ILE A 327 5.78 6.12 1.12
N SER A 328 5.29 7.28 1.47
CA SER A 328 5.50 8.51 0.69
C SER A 328 5.77 9.69 1.61
N LEU A 329 6.59 10.63 1.14
CA LEU A 329 6.71 11.95 1.73
C LEU A 329 5.71 12.90 1.07
N ASP A 330 5.17 13.81 1.85
CA ASP A 330 4.39 14.91 1.27
C ASP A 330 5.33 15.90 0.53
N PRO A 331 4.81 16.73 -0.39
CA PRO A 331 5.64 17.68 -1.14
C PRO A 331 6.42 18.68 -0.29
N SER A 332 5.97 18.94 0.94
CA SER A 332 6.68 19.78 1.91
C SER A 332 7.72 19.03 2.74
N GLU A 333 7.79 17.71 2.58
CA GLU A 333 8.67 16.78 3.33
C GLU A 333 8.45 16.83 4.86
N LYS A 334 7.27 17.32 5.29
CA LYS A 334 6.92 17.43 6.71
C LYS A 334 6.15 16.24 7.24
N HIS A 335 5.63 15.39 6.36
CA HIS A 335 4.81 14.25 6.73
C HIS A 335 5.20 12.99 5.97
N ILE A 336 5.23 11.87 6.69
CA ILE A 336 5.32 10.53 6.14
C ILE A 336 3.92 9.95 6.05
N SER A 337 3.57 9.40 4.93
CA SER A 337 2.31 8.68 4.73
C SER A 337 2.59 7.21 4.46
N MET A 338 1.80 6.31 5.06
CA MET A 338 1.93 4.86 4.93
C MET A 338 0.59 4.23 4.60
N ILE A 339 0.59 3.27 3.68
CA ILE A 339 -0.55 2.43 3.33
C ILE A 339 -0.32 0.99 3.77
N PHE A 340 -1.40 0.23 4.01
CA PHE A 340 -1.34 -1.12 4.58
C PHE A 340 -2.26 -2.06 3.82
N GLU A 341 -1.78 -3.27 3.50
CA GLU A 341 -2.61 -4.31 2.89
C GLU A 341 -3.46 -5.09 3.91
N SER A 342 -3.16 -4.98 5.20
CA SER A 342 -3.92 -5.70 6.23
C SER A 342 -5.42 -5.36 6.28
N GLY A 343 -5.82 -4.22 5.69
CA GLY A 343 -7.22 -3.86 5.51
C GLY A 343 -7.95 -4.68 4.44
N ALA A 344 -7.27 -5.38 3.55
CA ALA A 344 -7.89 -6.19 2.52
C ALA A 344 -8.62 -7.42 3.10
N LYS A 345 -9.69 -7.86 2.43
CA LYS A 345 -10.49 -9.01 2.85
C LYS A 345 -9.63 -10.26 3.06
N ALA A 346 -8.76 -10.58 2.12
CA ALA A 346 -7.88 -11.75 2.20
C ALA A 346 -7.02 -11.75 3.46
N TYR A 347 -6.51 -10.61 3.89
CA TYR A 347 -5.67 -10.49 5.09
C TYR A 347 -6.49 -10.52 6.37
N ARG A 348 -7.67 -9.90 6.40
CA ARG A 348 -8.58 -9.94 7.54
C ARG A 348 -9.10 -11.35 7.83
N GLU A 349 -9.31 -12.15 6.77
CA GLU A 349 -9.82 -13.51 6.86
C GLU A 349 -8.72 -14.57 7.04
N ALA A 350 -7.45 -14.21 6.92
CA ALA A 350 -6.31 -15.13 7.06
C ALA A 350 -6.09 -15.66 8.49
N GLY A 351 -6.79 -15.12 9.49
CA GLY A 351 -6.69 -15.57 10.87
C GLY A 351 -7.42 -16.87 11.13
N THR A 352 -7.07 -17.53 12.25
CA THR A 352 -7.81 -18.66 12.78
C THR A 352 -9.04 -18.18 13.55
N PHE A 353 -9.97 -19.10 13.81
CA PHE A 353 -11.19 -18.88 14.59
C PHE A 353 -10.97 -18.11 15.91
N MET A 354 -9.86 -18.37 16.61
CA MET A 354 -9.56 -17.74 17.91
C MET A 354 -8.58 -16.56 17.82
N HIS A 355 -8.03 -16.28 16.63
CA HIS A 355 -7.01 -15.26 16.45
C HIS A 355 -7.18 -14.53 15.13
N ARG A 356 -8.06 -13.54 15.11
CA ARG A 356 -8.19 -12.64 13.97
C ARG A 356 -7.05 -11.63 13.99
N PRO A 357 -6.34 -11.44 12.86
CA PRO A 357 -5.30 -10.42 12.81
C PRO A 357 -5.93 -9.03 12.94
N SER A 358 -5.24 -8.13 13.62
CA SER A 358 -5.57 -6.72 13.54
C SER A 358 -5.45 -6.25 12.09
N TYR A 359 -6.15 -5.19 11.70
CA TYR A 359 -6.05 -4.67 10.34
C TYR A 359 -6.10 -3.14 10.35
N MET A 360 -5.43 -2.53 9.38
CA MET A 360 -5.42 -1.09 9.17
C MET A 360 -6.16 -0.75 7.87
N ASP A 361 -7.27 -0.04 7.98
CA ASP A 361 -8.14 0.37 6.87
C ASP A 361 -7.91 1.82 6.45
N ARG A 362 -6.80 2.40 6.93
CA ARG A 362 -6.48 3.81 6.71
C ARG A 362 -5.02 4.00 6.35
N VAL A 363 -4.77 4.99 5.53
CA VAL A 363 -3.46 5.60 5.43
C VAL A 363 -3.17 6.34 6.74
N ILE A 364 -1.98 6.12 7.29
CA ILE A 364 -1.47 6.84 8.45
C ILE A 364 -0.54 7.93 7.96
N ILE A 365 -0.79 9.17 8.36
CA ILE A 365 0.05 10.32 8.03
C ILE A 365 0.66 10.84 9.34
N LEU A 366 1.97 10.73 9.46
CA LEU A 366 2.74 11.13 10.62
C LEU A 366 3.58 12.38 10.33
N PRO A 367 3.70 13.32 11.26
CA PRO A 367 4.67 14.40 11.11
C PRO A 367 6.10 13.84 11.16
N VAL A 368 6.93 14.28 10.22
CA VAL A 368 8.39 14.03 10.25
C VAL A 368 9.06 15.19 10.98
N LEU A 369 9.66 14.90 12.10
CA LEU A 369 10.42 15.91 12.84
C LEU A 369 11.88 15.82 12.41
N VAL A 370 12.24 16.55 11.35
CA VAL A 370 13.63 16.70 10.93
C VAL A 370 14.12 18.07 11.39
N LYS A 371 15.03 18.12 12.35
CA LYS A 371 15.75 19.33 12.70
C LYS A 371 17.21 19.20 12.25
N LYS A 372 17.67 20.12 11.40
CA LYS A 372 19.08 20.24 10.95
C LYS A 372 19.71 18.91 10.49
N GLY A 373 18.98 18.12 9.68
CA GLY A 373 19.49 16.84 9.15
C GLY A 373 19.46 15.66 10.13
N GLN A 374 18.92 15.85 11.32
CA GLN A 374 18.66 14.78 12.30
C GLN A 374 17.16 14.55 12.43
N VAL A 375 16.75 13.30 12.48
CA VAL A 375 15.37 12.91 12.80
C VAL A 375 15.17 13.05 14.31
N GLN A 376 14.27 13.91 14.70
CA GLN A 376 13.87 14.13 16.11
C GLN A 376 12.52 13.51 16.40
#